data_da8def392d0a4fa1afd51ff869fc1d89
#
_entry.id   da8def392d0a4fa1afd51ff869fc1d89
#
_cell.length_a   1.000
_cell.length_b   1.000
_cell.length_c   1.000
_cell.angle_alpha   90.00
_cell.angle_beta   90.00
_cell.angle_gamma   90.00
#
_symmetry.space_group_name_H-M   'P 1'
#
loop_
_entity.id
_entity.type
_entity.pdbx_description
1 polymer ?
#
loop_
_entity_poly.entity_id
_entity_poly.type
_entity_poly.pdbx_seq_one_letter_code
_entity_poly.pdbx_strand_id
1 'polypeptide(L)'
;MLTLNALLTLLAASSAAGTPLAVKRSFSTRQGTGISITPHDKYSSSIGVLGCKINVNRVAYWPMSPDCDSPCVTVTANGRSVNLLQIDTSGGAYDISYDAWNYLSTGSSAVDAPTAGGGIPATWERADISSCADVFNGTAGGLKIPMSAPSPNWLVSCPASSWARQNYQLYNIYDAICRHGYDEECTWDPTSGINPECPHQLGSMPELNSQPVWNIDYPSGTLSLAI
;
A
#
# COMPACT_ATOMS: atom_id res chain seq x y z
N MET A 1 81.42 -30.93 -6.10
CA MET A 1 80.67 -29.62 -6.17
C MET A 1 79.46 -29.83 -6.99
N LEU A 2 78.35 -30.12 -6.36
CA LEU A 2 77.04 -30.29 -7.01
C LEU A 2 76.15 -29.07 -6.61
N THR A 3 75.68 -28.30 -7.59
CA THR A 3 74.77 -27.26 -7.44
C THR A 3 73.33 -27.79 -7.64
N LEU A 4 72.50 -27.64 -6.61
CA LEU A 4 71.10 -28.08 -6.60
C LEU A 4 70.21 -26.88 -7.00
N ASN A 5 69.63 -27.00 -8.22
CA ASN A 5 68.62 -26.03 -8.67
C ASN A 5 67.25 -26.43 -8.13
N ALA A 6 66.65 -25.58 -7.28
CA ALA A 6 65.30 -25.75 -6.81
C ALA A 6 64.34 -25.00 -7.77
N LEU A 7 63.44 -25.75 -8.40
CA LEU A 7 62.38 -25.24 -9.27
C LEU A 7 61.18 -24.88 -8.39
N LEU A 8 60.84 -23.61 -8.33
CA LEU A 8 59.66 -23.08 -7.60
C LEU A 8 58.47 -23.05 -8.57
N THR A 9 57.52 -23.96 -8.40
CA THR A 9 56.25 -23.96 -9.13
C THR A 9 55.24 -23.06 -8.42
N LEU A 10 54.87 -21.93 -9.04
CA LEU A 10 53.71 -21.10 -8.60
C LEU A 10 52.41 -21.75 -9.02
N LEU A 11 51.60 -22.17 -8.06
CA LEU A 11 50.17 -22.47 -8.29
C LEU A 11 49.39 -21.16 -8.30
N ALA A 12 48.81 -20.80 -9.45
CA ALA A 12 47.84 -19.73 -9.58
C ALA A 12 46.46 -20.26 -9.18
N ALA A 13 45.92 -19.78 -8.06
CA ALA A 13 44.53 -20.04 -7.65
C ALA A 13 43.60 -19.11 -8.41
N SER A 14 42.82 -19.64 -9.34
CA SER A 14 41.73 -18.92 -10.02
C SER A 14 40.53 -18.82 -9.09
N SER A 15 40.25 -17.64 -8.54
CA SER A 15 39.01 -17.33 -7.85
C SER A 15 37.90 -17.08 -8.88
N ALA A 16 36.99 -18.03 -9.01
CA ALA A 16 35.75 -17.83 -9.76
C ALA A 16 34.80 -16.92 -8.95
N ALA A 17 34.68 -15.67 -9.37
CA ALA A 17 33.65 -14.75 -8.84
C ALA A 17 32.29 -15.21 -9.37
N GLY A 18 31.53 -15.88 -8.53
CA GLY A 18 30.15 -16.22 -8.81
C GLY A 18 29.28 -14.93 -8.79
N THR A 19 28.81 -14.54 -9.97
CA THR A 19 27.77 -13.49 -10.06
C THR A 19 26.49 -13.98 -9.37
N PRO A 20 25.86 -13.19 -8.47
CA PRO A 20 24.59 -13.56 -7.89
C PRO A 20 23.52 -13.59 -8.99
N LEU A 21 22.93 -14.75 -9.19
CA LEU A 21 21.75 -14.91 -10.04
C LEU A 21 20.60 -14.14 -9.41
N ALA A 22 20.24 -13.01 -10.00
CA ALA A 22 18.99 -12.31 -9.67
C ALA A 22 17.84 -13.25 -10.01
N VAL A 23 17.23 -13.84 -8.99
CA VAL A 23 15.99 -14.59 -9.12
C VAL A 23 14.89 -13.60 -9.49
N LYS A 24 14.63 -13.46 -10.77
CA LYS A 24 13.41 -12.80 -11.25
C LYS A 24 12.23 -13.66 -10.77
N ARG A 25 11.55 -13.23 -9.70
CA ARG A 25 10.24 -13.77 -9.35
C ARG A 25 9.30 -13.45 -10.52
N SER A 26 9.06 -14.42 -11.36
CA SER A 26 8.02 -14.36 -12.37
C SER A 26 6.68 -14.37 -11.65
N PHE A 27 6.04 -13.21 -11.52
CA PHE A 27 4.63 -13.18 -11.16
C PHE A 27 3.86 -13.83 -12.29
N SER A 28 3.24 -14.96 -12.00
CA SER A 28 2.28 -15.58 -12.93
C SER A 28 1.16 -14.57 -13.14
N THR A 29 1.13 -13.96 -14.30
CA THR A 29 -0.01 -13.17 -14.76
C THR A 29 -1.19 -14.12 -14.83
N ARG A 30 -1.99 -14.19 -13.78
CA ARG A 30 -3.36 -14.64 -13.92
C ARG A 30 -4.03 -13.56 -14.74
N GLN A 31 -4.16 -13.79 -16.03
CA GLN A 31 -5.06 -13.05 -16.90
C GLN A 31 -6.43 -13.19 -16.27
N GLY A 32 -6.82 -12.23 -15.42
CA GLY A 32 -8.01 -12.29 -14.62
C GLY A 32 -9.23 -12.33 -15.52
N THR A 33 -10.22 -13.11 -15.14
CA THR A 33 -11.59 -12.90 -15.58
C THR A 33 -11.89 -11.42 -15.50
N GLY A 34 -12.39 -10.83 -16.61
CA GLY A 34 -12.68 -9.41 -16.65
C GLY A 34 -13.54 -9.01 -15.44
N ILE A 35 -13.18 -7.92 -14.80
CA ILE A 35 -13.89 -7.33 -13.67
C ILE A 35 -14.65 -6.09 -14.14
N SER A 36 -15.60 -5.64 -13.34
CA SER A 36 -16.24 -4.33 -13.48
C SER A 36 -15.82 -3.50 -12.29
N ILE A 37 -15.12 -2.38 -12.53
CA ILE A 37 -14.70 -1.45 -11.48
C ILE A 37 -15.72 -0.33 -11.33
N THR A 38 -16.05 0.04 -10.09
CA THR A 38 -17.03 1.06 -9.73
C THR A 38 -16.40 2.21 -8.94
N PRO A 39 -16.93 3.45 -9.06
CA PRO A 39 -16.38 4.58 -8.32
C PRO A 39 -16.79 4.53 -6.84
N HIS A 40 -15.84 4.81 -5.96
CA HIS A 40 -16.03 4.96 -4.52
C HIS A 40 -15.50 6.33 -4.06
N ASP A 41 -16.36 7.14 -3.47
CA ASP A 41 -16.07 8.55 -3.18
C ASP A 41 -15.70 8.82 -1.72
N LYS A 42 -15.89 7.85 -0.80
CA LYS A 42 -15.59 8.05 0.62
C LYS A 42 -14.37 7.21 1.02
N TYR A 43 -13.40 7.85 1.64
CA TYR A 43 -12.24 7.15 2.15
C TYR A 43 -12.63 6.27 3.35
N SER A 44 -12.27 5.01 3.28
CA SER A 44 -12.32 4.04 4.38
C SER A 44 -11.16 3.06 4.28
N SER A 45 -10.84 2.39 5.38
CA SER A 45 -9.83 1.33 5.37
C SER A 45 -10.09 0.31 6.47
N SER A 46 -10.49 -0.90 6.09
CA SER A 46 -10.66 -2.01 7.03
C SER A 46 -9.34 -2.54 7.60
N ILE A 47 -8.24 -2.30 6.90
CA ILE A 47 -6.89 -2.64 7.40
C ILE A 47 -6.22 -1.46 8.12
N GLY A 48 -6.91 -0.32 8.23
CA GLY A 48 -6.51 0.81 9.03
C GLY A 48 -5.39 1.67 8.41
N VAL A 49 -5.23 1.72 7.10
CA VAL A 49 -4.25 2.64 6.50
C VAL A 49 -4.70 4.08 6.71
N LEU A 50 -3.80 4.93 7.22
CA LEU A 50 -4.07 6.34 7.49
C LEU A 50 -4.18 7.15 6.19
N GLY A 51 -5.35 7.71 5.89
CA GLY A 51 -5.60 8.51 4.70
C GLY A 51 -4.75 9.78 4.61
N CYS A 52 -4.41 10.37 5.76
CA CYS A 52 -3.52 11.53 5.81
C CYS A 52 -2.05 11.21 5.47
N LYS A 53 -1.70 9.95 5.34
CA LYS A 53 -0.32 9.50 5.05
C LYS A 53 -0.14 8.91 3.66
N ILE A 54 -1.23 8.82 2.88
CA ILE A 54 -1.22 8.27 1.52
C ILE A 54 -1.99 9.16 0.55
N ASN A 55 -1.85 8.88 -0.74
CA ASN A 55 -2.72 9.44 -1.77
C ASN A 55 -4.05 8.65 -1.82
N VAL A 56 -5.08 9.15 -1.16
CA VAL A 56 -6.40 8.52 -1.08
C VAL A 56 -7.10 8.39 -2.44
N ASN A 57 -6.62 9.09 -3.46
CA ASN A 57 -7.14 9.01 -4.82
C ASN A 57 -6.57 7.84 -5.63
N ARG A 58 -5.75 6.99 -5.00
CA ARG A 58 -5.13 5.81 -5.62
C ARG A 58 -5.27 4.58 -4.73
N VAL A 59 -6.50 4.29 -4.30
CA VAL A 59 -6.82 3.16 -3.43
C VAL A 59 -7.92 2.28 -4.01
N ALA A 60 -7.97 1.03 -3.55
CA ALA A 60 -8.95 0.03 -3.97
C ALA A 60 -9.64 -0.63 -2.77
N TYR A 61 -10.95 -0.90 -2.94
CA TYR A 61 -11.86 -1.51 -1.99
C TYR A 61 -12.47 -2.74 -2.67
N TRP A 62 -11.96 -3.93 -2.40
CA TRP A 62 -12.24 -5.11 -3.21
C TRP A 62 -12.94 -6.22 -2.43
N PRO A 63 -13.64 -7.18 -3.10
CA PRO A 63 -14.37 -8.26 -2.43
C PRO A 63 -13.46 -9.34 -1.81
N MET A 64 -12.20 -9.00 -1.57
CA MET A 64 -11.22 -9.86 -0.92
C MET A 64 -10.31 -9.04 -0.01
N SER A 65 -9.83 -9.65 1.07
CA SER A 65 -8.89 -8.99 1.97
C SER A 65 -7.61 -8.57 1.25
N PRO A 66 -7.03 -7.40 1.59
CA PRO A 66 -5.72 -7.00 1.09
C PRO A 66 -4.67 -8.08 1.35
N ASP A 67 -3.79 -8.26 0.38
CA ASP A 67 -2.72 -9.25 0.47
C ASP A 67 -1.58 -8.76 1.36
N CYS A 68 -1.09 -9.61 2.25
CA CYS A 68 -0.04 -9.25 3.20
C CYS A 68 1.33 -9.01 2.56
N ASP A 69 1.59 -9.61 1.40
CA ASP A 69 2.89 -9.49 0.71
C ASP A 69 2.85 -8.47 -0.43
N SER A 70 1.69 -8.30 -1.07
CA SER A 70 1.53 -7.38 -2.21
C SER A 70 0.14 -6.75 -2.25
N PRO A 71 -0.12 -5.74 -1.40
CA PRO A 71 -1.37 -5.00 -1.47
C PRO A 71 -1.46 -4.03 -2.66
N CYS A 72 -0.42 -3.92 -3.48
CA CYS A 72 -0.41 -3.10 -4.69
C CYS A 72 -1.00 -3.86 -5.88
N VAL A 73 -1.83 -3.18 -6.65
CA VAL A 73 -2.46 -3.72 -7.86
C VAL A 73 -2.40 -2.72 -8.99
N THR A 74 -2.21 -3.21 -10.23
CA THR A 74 -2.39 -2.41 -11.44
C THR A 74 -3.75 -2.71 -12.02
N VAL A 75 -4.54 -1.67 -12.27
CA VAL A 75 -5.85 -1.76 -12.92
C VAL A 75 -5.78 -1.08 -14.28
N THR A 76 -6.30 -1.76 -15.30
CA THR A 76 -6.30 -1.27 -16.69
C THR A 76 -7.72 -1.26 -17.24
N ALA A 77 -8.15 -0.11 -17.75
CA ALA A 77 -9.40 0.07 -18.47
C ALA A 77 -9.26 1.14 -19.57
N ASN A 78 -9.96 1.00 -20.67
CA ASN A 78 -9.97 1.97 -21.78
C ASN A 78 -8.57 2.37 -22.27
N GLY A 79 -7.61 1.45 -22.27
CA GLY A 79 -6.23 1.70 -22.69
C GLY A 79 -5.38 2.53 -21.70
N ARG A 80 -5.86 2.75 -20.48
CA ARG A 80 -5.16 3.46 -19.39
C ARG A 80 -4.93 2.53 -18.23
N SER A 81 -3.88 2.77 -17.46
CA SER A 81 -3.56 1.98 -16.26
C SER A 81 -3.27 2.89 -15.08
N VAL A 82 -3.61 2.43 -13.88
CA VAL A 82 -3.27 3.05 -12.60
C VAL A 82 -2.80 1.99 -11.62
N ASN A 83 -1.87 2.38 -10.74
CA ASN A 83 -1.50 1.56 -9.59
C ASN A 83 -2.31 2.00 -8.38
N LEU A 84 -2.90 1.04 -7.68
CA LEU A 84 -3.76 1.26 -6.54
C LEU A 84 -3.29 0.43 -5.34
N LEU A 85 -3.36 1.03 -4.15
CA LEU A 85 -3.18 0.30 -2.91
C LEU A 85 -4.53 -0.28 -2.48
N GLN A 86 -4.62 -1.60 -2.35
CA GLN A 86 -5.80 -2.25 -1.79
C GLN A 86 -5.79 -2.07 -0.27
N ILE A 87 -6.78 -1.39 0.27
CA ILE A 87 -6.82 -0.99 1.69
C ILE A 87 -8.09 -1.39 2.41
N ASP A 88 -9.08 -1.89 1.69
CA ASP A 88 -10.37 -2.22 2.26
C ASP A 88 -11.00 -3.43 1.58
N THR A 89 -12.01 -4.00 2.26
CA THR A 89 -12.82 -5.10 1.76
C THR A 89 -14.23 -4.60 1.44
N SER A 90 -14.65 -4.73 0.19
CA SER A 90 -16.01 -4.39 -0.24
C SER A 90 -16.99 -5.54 -0.02
N GLY A 91 -18.29 -5.24 -0.11
CA GLY A 91 -19.37 -6.23 -0.04
C GLY A 91 -19.59 -7.06 -1.33
N GLY A 92 -18.67 -7.01 -2.30
CA GLY A 92 -18.76 -7.80 -3.54
C GLY A 92 -18.37 -7.05 -4.82
N ALA A 93 -18.23 -5.72 -4.77
CA ALA A 93 -17.82 -4.89 -5.89
C ALA A 93 -16.30 -4.71 -5.93
N TYR A 94 -15.75 -4.46 -7.11
CA TYR A 94 -14.36 -3.98 -7.27
C TYR A 94 -14.38 -2.46 -7.32
N ASP A 95 -14.52 -1.85 -6.13
CA ASP A 95 -14.56 -0.41 -6.02
C ASP A 95 -13.13 0.17 -6.00
N ILE A 96 -12.97 1.32 -6.62
CA ILE A 96 -11.73 2.10 -6.59
C ILE A 96 -12.05 3.57 -6.31
N SER A 97 -11.08 4.32 -5.80
CA SER A 97 -11.26 5.76 -5.56
C SER A 97 -11.83 6.46 -6.79
N TYR A 98 -12.79 7.37 -6.58
CA TYR A 98 -13.51 8.01 -7.70
C TYR A 98 -12.58 8.70 -8.69
N ASP A 99 -11.51 9.33 -8.24
CA ASP A 99 -10.53 9.96 -9.15
C ASP A 99 -9.81 8.91 -10.03
N ALA A 100 -9.44 7.76 -9.48
CA ALA A 100 -8.84 6.69 -10.26
C ALA A 100 -9.82 6.13 -11.31
N TRP A 101 -11.09 5.93 -10.91
CA TRP A 101 -12.14 5.48 -11.82
C TRP A 101 -12.39 6.50 -12.93
N ASN A 102 -12.49 7.79 -12.59
CA ASN A 102 -12.70 8.87 -13.55
C ASN A 102 -11.55 8.97 -14.55
N TYR A 103 -10.30 8.86 -14.07
CA TYR A 103 -9.13 8.81 -14.95
C TYR A 103 -9.15 7.62 -15.90
N LEU A 104 -9.45 6.42 -15.40
CA LEU A 104 -9.55 5.22 -16.27
C LEU A 104 -10.70 5.35 -17.29
N SER A 105 -11.80 5.99 -16.90
CA SER A 105 -12.96 6.21 -17.75
C SER A 105 -12.67 7.26 -18.83
N THR A 106 -12.13 8.43 -18.49
CA THR A 106 -12.08 9.62 -19.34
C THR A 106 -10.68 10.08 -19.71
N GLY A 107 -9.68 9.78 -18.87
CA GLY A 107 -8.31 10.30 -18.96
C GLY A 107 -8.07 11.56 -18.14
N SER A 108 -9.07 12.04 -17.38
CA SER A 108 -9.00 13.26 -16.57
C SER A 108 -9.24 12.97 -15.10
N SER A 109 -8.72 13.83 -14.22
CA SER A 109 -9.03 13.82 -12.79
C SER A 109 -10.52 14.08 -12.57
N ALA A 110 -11.09 13.52 -11.51
CA ALA A 110 -12.47 13.79 -11.11
C ALA A 110 -12.68 15.21 -10.59
N VAL A 111 -11.64 15.91 -10.14
CA VAL A 111 -11.72 17.31 -9.74
C VAL A 111 -11.82 18.23 -10.97
N ASP A 112 -11.06 17.92 -12.03
CA ASP A 112 -10.98 18.78 -13.21
C ASP A 112 -12.16 18.56 -14.17
N ALA A 113 -12.56 17.29 -14.36
CA ALA A 113 -13.62 16.91 -15.30
C ALA A 113 -14.40 15.71 -14.74
N PRO A 114 -15.25 15.95 -13.72
CA PRO A 114 -16.01 14.89 -13.09
C PRO A 114 -17.04 14.27 -14.04
N THR A 115 -17.22 12.95 -13.96
CA THR A 115 -18.24 12.24 -14.74
C THR A 115 -19.03 11.30 -13.87
N ALA A 116 -20.32 11.11 -14.24
CA ALA A 116 -21.15 10.09 -13.66
C ALA A 116 -21.06 8.80 -14.49
N GLY A 117 -21.18 7.66 -13.83
CA GLY A 117 -21.21 6.35 -14.49
C GLY A 117 -21.27 5.22 -13.49
N GLY A 118 -21.43 4.00 -13.97
CA GLY A 118 -21.42 2.79 -13.16
C GLY A 118 -20.14 2.00 -13.34
N GLY A 119 -20.29 0.68 -13.30
CA GLY A 119 -19.18 -0.22 -13.52
C GLY A 119 -18.64 -0.14 -14.95
N ILE A 120 -17.31 -0.05 -15.10
CA ILE A 120 -16.64 -0.13 -16.40
C ILE A 120 -15.79 -1.40 -16.48
N PRO A 121 -15.72 -2.07 -17.65
CA PRO A 121 -14.90 -3.25 -17.83
C PRO A 121 -13.41 -2.92 -17.60
N ALA A 122 -12.73 -3.74 -16.84
CA ALA A 122 -11.33 -3.59 -16.53
C ALA A 122 -10.63 -4.96 -16.42
N THR A 123 -9.31 -4.93 -16.46
CA THR A 123 -8.44 -6.03 -16.05
C THR A 123 -7.56 -5.56 -14.89
N TRP A 124 -7.08 -6.50 -14.11
CA TRP A 124 -6.15 -6.19 -13.02
C TRP A 124 -5.10 -7.29 -12.85
N GLU A 125 -4.01 -6.90 -12.24
CA GLU A 125 -2.95 -7.81 -11.82
C GLU A 125 -2.31 -7.31 -10.52
N ARG A 126 -1.73 -8.22 -9.74
CA ARG A 126 -0.91 -7.82 -8.60
C ARG A 126 0.38 -7.18 -9.13
N ALA A 127 0.73 -6.07 -8.53
CA ALA A 127 1.94 -5.34 -8.87
C ALA A 127 2.98 -5.46 -7.74
N ASP A 128 4.23 -5.25 -8.08
CA ASP A 128 5.27 -5.03 -7.08
C ASP A 128 4.92 -3.80 -6.24
N ILE A 129 5.23 -3.84 -4.95
CA ILE A 129 4.88 -2.74 -4.03
C ILE A 129 5.54 -1.41 -4.45
N SER A 130 6.69 -1.46 -5.11
CA SER A 130 7.36 -0.28 -5.65
C SER A 130 6.55 0.43 -6.72
N SER A 131 5.61 -0.26 -7.38
CA SER A 131 4.68 0.35 -8.34
C SER A 131 3.66 1.28 -7.66
N CYS A 132 3.44 1.11 -6.35
CA CYS A 132 2.60 1.99 -5.54
C CYS A 132 3.41 3.07 -4.77
N ALA A 133 4.66 3.34 -5.13
CA ALA A 133 5.48 4.33 -4.42
C ALA A 133 4.81 5.72 -4.34
N ASP A 134 4.15 6.14 -5.42
CA ASP A 134 3.43 7.43 -5.47
C ASP A 134 2.20 7.45 -4.53
N VAL A 135 1.62 6.29 -4.23
CA VAL A 135 0.51 6.20 -3.27
C VAL A 135 1.00 6.49 -1.86
N PHE A 136 2.22 6.13 -1.52
CA PHE A 136 2.87 6.40 -0.23
C PHE A 136 3.50 7.81 -0.15
N ASN A 137 3.12 8.75 -1.06
CA ASN A 137 3.64 10.12 -1.10
C ASN A 137 5.18 10.19 -1.18
N GLY A 138 5.79 9.26 -1.93
CA GLY A 138 7.24 9.19 -2.10
C GLY A 138 8.02 8.69 -0.88
N THR A 139 7.34 8.36 0.20
CA THR A 139 7.99 7.75 1.37
C THR A 139 8.04 6.24 1.19
N ALA A 140 9.21 5.67 1.00
CA ALA A 140 9.45 4.23 0.92
C ALA A 140 9.22 3.49 2.26
N GLY A 141 8.21 3.90 3.02
CA GLY A 141 8.13 3.57 4.44
C GLY A 141 6.99 2.63 4.85
N GLY A 142 6.38 1.90 3.93
CA GLY A 142 5.37 0.92 4.31
C GLY A 142 4.03 1.51 4.78
N LEU A 143 3.19 0.66 5.35
CA LEU A 143 1.84 1.02 5.80
C LEU A 143 1.88 1.89 7.05
N LYS A 144 1.17 3.01 7.04
CA LYS A 144 0.96 3.86 8.20
C LYS A 144 -0.41 3.51 8.81
N ILE A 145 -0.40 3.02 10.02
CA ILE A 145 -1.58 2.41 10.66
C ILE A 145 -1.87 3.10 11.99
N PRO A 146 -3.13 3.45 12.29
CA PRO A 146 -3.53 3.96 13.58
C PRO A 146 -3.45 2.89 14.67
N MET A 147 -3.16 3.29 15.89
CA MET A 147 -3.14 2.40 17.05
C MET A 147 -4.51 2.13 17.67
N SER A 148 -5.60 2.47 16.97
CA SER A 148 -6.94 2.09 17.40
C SER A 148 -7.22 0.62 17.09
N ALA A 149 -7.88 -0.10 18.00
CA ALA A 149 -8.49 -1.37 17.64
C ALA A 149 -9.70 -1.12 16.71
N PRO A 150 -9.89 -1.90 15.63
CA PRO A 150 -9.24 -3.18 15.32
C PRO A 150 -8.10 -3.08 14.28
N SER A 151 -7.61 -1.90 13.96
CA SER A 151 -6.63 -1.69 12.88
C SER A 151 -5.40 -2.60 12.95
N PRO A 152 -4.77 -2.84 14.11
CA PRO A 152 -3.65 -3.77 14.20
C PRO A 152 -4.03 -5.23 13.96
N ASN A 153 -5.31 -5.59 14.07
CA ASN A 153 -5.73 -7.00 13.96
C ASN A 153 -5.42 -7.59 12.59
N TRP A 154 -5.65 -6.84 11.52
CA TRP A 154 -5.26 -7.31 10.19
C TRP A 154 -3.74 -7.47 10.08
N LEU A 155 -2.96 -6.50 10.55
CA LEU A 155 -1.51 -6.56 10.53
C LEU A 155 -0.98 -7.80 11.27
N VAL A 156 -1.48 -8.08 12.49
CA VAL A 156 -1.07 -9.26 13.25
C VAL A 156 -1.54 -10.58 12.63
N SER A 157 -2.61 -10.58 11.86
CA SER A 157 -3.07 -11.77 11.14
C SER A 157 -2.17 -12.12 9.96
N CYS A 158 -1.38 -11.18 9.47
CA CYS A 158 -0.40 -11.43 8.41
C CYS A 158 0.79 -12.27 8.94
N PRO A 159 1.37 -13.17 8.11
CA PRO A 159 2.58 -13.89 8.46
C PRO A 159 3.72 -12.96 8.89
N ALA A 160 4.49 -13.33 9.90
CA ALA A 160 5.59 -12.49 10.41
C ALA A 160 6.64 -12.15 9.34
N SER A 161 6.81 -13.02 8.33
CA SER A 161 7.72 -12.81 7.19
C SER A 161 7.10 -12.00 6.06
N SER A 162 5.82 -11.62 6.13
CA SER A 162 5.15 -10.87 5.06
C SER A 162 5.65 -9.44 4.96
N TRP A 163 5.48 -8.86 3.77
CA TRP A 163 5.86 -7.47 3.53
C TRP A 163 5.16 -6.52 4.52
N ALA A 164 3.85 -6.66 4.74
CA ALA A 164 3.09 -5.80 5.64
C ALA A 164 3.63 -5.83 7.08
N ARG A 165 3.98 -7.03 7.59
CA ARG A 165 4.55 -7.20 8.95
C ARG A 165 5.96 -6.67 9.10
N GLN A 166 6.71 -6.50 8.02
CA GLN A 166 8.06 -5.98 8.02
C GLN A 166 8.15 -4.50 7.62
N ASN A 167 7.05 -3.93 7.10
CA ASN A 167 7.02 -2.58 6.54
C ASN A 167 5.77 -1.83 7.02
N TYR A 168 5.72 -1.49 8.28
CA TYR A 168 4.65 -0.67 8.84
C TYR A 168 5.20 0.33 9.85
N GLN A 169 4.43 1.38 10.11
CA GLN A 169 4.64 2.34 11.18
C GLN A 169 3.30 2.60 11.87
N LEU A 170 3.34 2.67 13.18
CA LEU A 170 2.15 2.89 14.00
C LEU A 170 2.10 4.32 14.47
N TYR A 171 0.90 4.89 14.47
CA TYR A 171 0.65 6.27 14.87
C TYR A 171 -0.37 6.33 16.00
N ASN A 172 -0.20 7.29 16.92
CA ASN A 172 -1.17 7.59 17.97
C ASN A 172 -2.39 8.36 17.41
N ILE A 173 -2.82 7.96 16.23
CA ILE A 173 -4.03 8.45 15.57
C ILE A 173 -5.15 7.44 15.81
N TYR A 174 -6.37 7.92 16.08
CA TYR A 174 -7.48 7.06 16.49
C TYR A 174 -8.17 6.36 15.31
N ASP A 175 -8.28 7.00 14.17
CA ASP A 175 -9.06 6.52 13.02
C ASP A 175 -8.32 6.70 11.68
N ALA A 176 -8.71 5.91 10.68
CA ALA A 176 -8.08 5.94 9.36
C ALA A 176 -8.27 7.27 8.60
N ILE A 177 -9.28 8.06 8.96
CA ILE A 177 -9.53 9.38 8.37
C ILE A 177 -8.79 10.51 9.09
N CYS A 178 -7.95 10.20 10.07
CA CYS A 178 -7.05 11.12 10.78
C CYS A 178 -7.73 12.31 11.44
N ARG A 179 -8.89 12.10 12.06
CA ARG A 179 -9.65 13.19 12.73
C ARG A 179 -9.25 13.42 14.18
N HIS A 180 -8.80 12.38 14.85
CA HIS A 180 -8.52 12.40 16.29
C HIS A 180 -7.20 11.71 16.60
N GLY A 181 -6.56 12.15 17.68
CA GLY A 181 -5.29 11.62 18.17
C GLY A 181 -4.13 12.57 17.98
N TYR A 182 -2.93 12.03 18.05
CA TYR A 182 -1.67 12.76 17.87
C TYR A 182 -0.92 12.22 16.65
N ASP A 183 -0.45 13.11 15.78
CA ASP A 183 0.39 12.74 14.64
C ASP A 183 1.82 12.44 15.09
N GLU A 184 1.97 11.30 15.75
CA GLU A 184 3.24 10.83 16.32
C GLU A 184 3.38 9.32 16.13
N GLU A 185 4.61 8.87 15.95
CA GLU A 185 4.92 7.45 15.82
C GLU A 185 4.93 6.79 17.20
N CYS A 186 4.41 5.54 17.24
CA CYS A 186 4.45 4.66 18.39
C CYS A 186 5.41 3.50 18.14
N THR A 187 6.04 2.99 19.18
CA THR A 187 6.81 1.75 19.15
C THR A 187 5.96 0.58 19.62
N TRP A 188 6.06 -0.55 18.94
CA TRP A 188 5.33 -1.75 19.30
C TRP A 188 6.03 -3.02 18.80
N ASP A 189 6.12 -3.99 19.67
CA ASP A 189 6.46 -5.36 19.32
C ASP A 189 5.20 -6.23 19.41
N PRO A 190 4.61 -6.64 18.28
CA PRO A 190 3.40 -7.44 18.26
C PRO A 190 3.58 -8.85 18.86
N THR A 191 4.81 -9.28 19.15
CA THR A 191 5.12 -10.58 19.74
C THR A 191 5.26 -10.51 21.27
N SER A 192 5.42 -9.32 21.83
CA SER A 192 5.68 -9.12 23.25
C SER A 192 4.43 -9.24 24.14
N GLY A 193 3.24 -9.10 23.55
CA GLY A 193 1.98 -8.98 24.30
C GLY A 193 1.85 -7.68 25.11
N ILE A 194 2.78 -6.74 24.96
CA ILE A 194 2.80 -5.42 25.60
C ILE A 194 2.07 -4.42 24.71
N ASN A 195 1.38 -3.46 25.30
CA ASN A 195 0.74 -2.37 24.56
C ASN A 195 1.79 -1.50 23.87
N PRO A 196 1.44 -0.87 22.73
CA PRO A 196 2.30 0.12 22.11
C PRO A 196 2.64 1.28 23.04
N GLU A 197 3.84 1.83 22.88
CA GLU A 197 4.29 3.03 23.57
C GLU A 197 4.30 4.20 22.60
N CYS A 198 3.59 5.28 22.98
CA CYS A 198 3.53 6.53 22.23
C CYS A 198 3.98 7.69 23.13
N PRO A 199 4.46 8.82 22.57
CA PRO A 199 4.85 10.01 23.35
C PRO A 199 3.69 10.57 24.19
N HIS A 200 2.45 10.60 23.65
CA HIS A 200 1.25 10.91 24.41
C HIS A 200 0.48 9.65 24.80
N GLN A 201 -0.44 9.79 25.73
CA GLN A 201 -1.28 8.69 26.19
C GLN A 201 -2.02 8.05 25.01
N LEU A 202 -1.82 6.73 24.83
CA LEU A 202 -2.51 5.94 23.82
C LEU A 202 -4.04 6.00 24.02
N GLY A 203 -4.76 6.19 22.90
CA GLY A 203 -6.22 6.26 22.90
C GLY A 203 -6.81 7.62 23.29
N SER A 204 -5.97 8.64 23.52
CA SER A 204 -6.44 10.03 23.62
C SER A 204 -6.98 10.50 22.28
N MET A 205 -8.06 11.30 22.30
CA MET A 205 -8.81 11.69 21.12
C MET A 205 -8.92 13.23 20.96
N PRO A 206 -7.81 14.01 21.07
CA PRO A 206 -7.87 15.41 20.68
C PRO A 206 -8.17 15.52 19.19
N GLU A 207 -8.80 16.61 18.76
CA GLU A 207 -9.00 16.88 17.33
C GLU A 207 -7.64 17.02 16.61
N LEU A 208 -7.50 16.33 15.49
CA LEU A 208 -6.31 16.37 14.64
C LEU A 208 -6.66 17.12 13.33
N ASN A 209 -6.32 18.40 13.27
CA ASN A 209 -6.66 19.27 12.16
C ASN A 209 -5.49 19.56 11.20
N SER A 210 -4.29 19.01 11.49
CA SER A 210 -3.09 19.33 10.75
C SER A 210 -3.00 18.66 9.36
N GLN A 211 -3.68 17.55 9.18
CA GLN A 211 -3.62 16.74 7.95
C GLN A 211 -5.00 16.17 7.60
N PRO A 212 -5.94 17.00 7.17
CA PRO A 212 -7.30 16.56 6.84
C PRO A 212 -7.29 15.61 5.64
N VAL A 213 -8.11 14.56 5.71
CA VAL A 213 -8.38 13.66 4.58
C VAL A 213 -9.55 14.23 3.79
N TRP A 214 -9.36 14.38 2.47
CA TRP A 214 -10.36 14.90 1.57
C TRP A 214 -10.91 13.80 0.66
N ASN A 215 -12.22 13.73 0.59
CA ASN A 215 -12.95 12.96 -0.41
C ASN A 215 -13.18 13.80 -1.66
N ILE A 216 -13.35 13.15 -2.80
CA ILE A 216 -13.87 13.76 -4.02
C ILE A 216 -15.26 13.18 -4.23
N ASP A 217 -16.28 14.00 -3.96
CA ASP A 217 -17.68 13.56 -3.97
C ASP A 217 -18.13 13.13 -5.37
N TYR A 218 -18.70 11.95 -5.45
CA TYR A 218 -19.31 11.44 -6.67
C TYR A 218 -20.76 11.94 -6.80
N PRO A 219 -21.19 12.38 -7.99
CA PRO A 219 -20.43 12.53 -9.23
C PRO A 219 -19.96 13.98 -9.47
N SER A 220 -19.97 14.84 -8.46
CA SER A 220 -19.77 16.29 -8.63
C SER A 220 -18.31 16.70 -8.79
N GLY A 221 -17.35 15.88 -8.33
CA GLY A 221 -15.94 16.25 -8.25
C GLY A 221 -15.59 17.26 -7.14
N THR A 222 -16.56 17.59 -6.29
CA THR A 222 -16.38 18.55 -5.19
C THR A 222 -15.58 17.92 -4.06
N LEU A 223 -14.69 18.69 -3.44
CA LEU A 223 -13.95 18.22 -2.28
C LEU A 223 -14.80 18.33 -1.02
N SER A 224 -14.85 17.28 -0.22
CA SER A 224 -15.47 17.25 1.11
C SER A 224 -14.54 16.60 2.13
N LEU A 225 -14.60 17.04 3.39
CA LEU A 225 -13.86 16.39 4.46
C LEU A 225 -14.37 14.96 4.69
N ALA A 226 -13.46 14.02 4.92
CA ALA A 226 -13.83 12.69 5.41
C ALA A 226 -14.36 12.80 6.84
N ILE A 227 -15.58 12.25 7.08
CA ILE A 227 -16.32 12.31 8.36
C ILE A 227 -16.79 10.93 8.79
#